data_5f6e8e024d688d49cd5bdd1f22fec4cf
#
_entry.id   5f6e8e024d688d49cd5bdd1f22fec4cf
#
_cell.length_a   1.000
_cell.length_b   1.000
_cell.length_c   1.000
_cell.angle_alpha   90.00
_cell.angle_beta   90.00
_cell.angle_gamma   90.00
#
_symmetry.space_group_name_H-M   'P 1'
#
loop_
_entity.id
_entity.type
_entity.pdbx_description
1 polymer ?
#
loop_
_entity_poly.entity_id
_entity_poly.type
_entity_poly.pdbx_seq_one_letter_code
_entity_poly.pdbx_strand_id
1 'polypeptide(L)'
;MTHKGKGPVYKFFQEEAHAEALCKGYVWLSTLETCRAYENKQRGDPSEAIHTCYYDYLTGGSSDADFVSAASRMGIKIDDGCHNLTFENPSHEVILPDAFVLCTTNEFIPAELSEDFGDYCVEISNPNEFFKRVSLALHDDIGMQRGAMGPVQYMSRDYHGTDETPRPIGFIKPESYSAQKEFRFLWIPQDENNIKPRGLRCQEITELCKRIT
;
A
#
# COMPACT_ATOMS: atom_id res chain seq x y z
N MET A 1 7.04 -8.15 8.62
CA MET A 1 7.61 -7.40 9.77
C MET A 1 6.71 -6.21 10.04
N THR A 2 6.01 -6.17 11.16
CA THR A 2 5.19 -5.02 11.55
C THR A 2 6.11 -3.94 12.12
N HIS A 3 6.28 -2.82 11.42
CA HIS A 3 6.88 -1.64 12.03
C HIS A 3 5.95 -1.17 13.16
N LYS A 4 6.44 -1.20 14.40
CA LYS A 4 5.72 -0.58 15.52
C LYS A 4 5.64 0.93 15.24
N GLY A 5 4.46 1.41 14.91
CA GLY A 5 4.17 2.85 14.83
C GLY A 5 4.47 3.46 16.20
N LYS A 6 5.43 4.35 16.26
CA LYS A 6 5.78 5.08 17.49
C LYS A 6 5.03 6.42 17.45
N GLY A 7 3.84 6.47 18.00
CA GLY A 7 3.03 7.67 18.10
C GLY A 7 1.68 7.55 17.41
N PRO A 8 0.82 8.58 17.57
CA PRO A 8 -0.46 8.64 16.88
C PRO A 8 -0.30 8.83 15.38
N VAL A 9 -1.38 8.50 14.63
CA VAL A 9 -1.53 8.85 13.22
C VAL A 9 -2.81 9.63 13.02
N TYR A 10 -2.92 10.35 11.91
CA TYR A 10 -3.99 11.33 11.69
C TYR A 10 -4.71 11.03 10.38
N LYS A 11 -6.05 11.07 10.40
CA LYS A 11 -6.89 10.91 9.22
C LYS A 11 -7.68 12.17 8.96
N PHE A 12 -7.43 12.79 7.80
CA PHE A 12 -8.16 13.96 7.34
C PHE A 12 -9.39 13.55 6.51
N PHE A 13 -10.45 14.35 6.59
CA PHE A 13 -11.73 14.13 5.90
C PHE A 13 -12.26 15.46 5.35
N GLN A 14 -12.89 15.41 4.18
CA GLN A 14 -13.57 16.57 3.60
C GLN A 14 -14.90 16.85 4.28
N GLU A 15 -15.55 15.83 4.83
CA GLU A 15 -16.85 15.96 5.47
C GLU A 15 -16.79 15.59 6.94
N GLU A 16 -17.41 16.44 7.77
CA GLU A 16 -17.50 16.25 9.22
C GLU A 16 -18.12 14.90 9.61
N ALA A 17 -19.16 14.50 8.87
CA ALA A 17 -19.87 13.24 9.09
C ALA A 17 -18.95 12.03 9.00
N HIS A 18 -17.95 12.05 8.12
CA HIS A 18 -16.99 10.96 7.98
C HIS A 18 -16.01 10.89 9.16
N ALA A 19 -15.56 12.06 9.66
CA ALA A 19 -14.72 12.11 10.85
C ALA A 19 -15.49 11.62 12.10
N GLU A 20 -16.74 12.03 12.26
CA GLU A 20 -17.61 11.52 13.32
C GLU A 20 -17.87 10.01 13.20
N ALA A 21 -18.08 9.50 11.99
CA ALA A 21 -18.30 8.07 11.76
C ALA A 21 -17.11 7.25 12.25
N LEU A 22 -15.87 7.69 11.96
CA LEU A 22 -14.66 7.01 12.45
C LEU A 22 -14.61 7.04 13.98
N CYS A 23 -14.89 8.16 14.62
CA CYS A 23 -14.94 8.28 16.09
C CYS A 23 -16.06 7.41 16.73
N LYS A 24 -17.10 7.07 15.95
CA LYS A 24 -18.21 6.19 16.36
C LYS A 24 -17.98 4.71 15.99
N GLY A 25 -16.77 4.35 15.53
CA GLY A 25 -16.41 2.98 15.22
C GLY A 25 -16.77 2.52 13.81
N TYR A 26 -17.01 3.43 12.86
CA TYR A 26 -17.17 3.11 11.45
C TYR A 26 -15.92 3.46 10.67
N VAL A 27 -15.26 2.47 10.12
CA VAL A 27 -14.07 2.62 9.28
C VAL A 27 -14.47 2.47 7.82
N TRP A 28 -14.19 3.48 7.01
CA TRP A 28 -14.30 3.34 5.55
C TRP A 28 -12.96 2.86 5.00
N LEU A 29 -12.97 1.69 4.37
CA LEU A 29 -11.81 1.09 3.71
C LEU A 29 -11.94 1.33 2.21
N SER A 30 -10.93 1.97 1.62
CA SER A 30 -10.74 2.06 0.18
C SER A 30 -10.04 0.80 -0.33
N THR A 31 -9.75 0.74 -1.64
CA THR A 31 -8.92 -0.32 -2.22
C THR A 31 -7.77 0.28 -3.01
N LEU A 32 -6.73 -0.53 -3.30
CA LEU A 32 -5.62 -0.09 -4.13
C LEU A 32 -6.10 0.27 -5.53
N GLU A 33 -7.03 -0.49 -6.10
CA GLU A 33 -7.63 -0.19 -7.40
C GLU A 33 -8.36 1.16 -7.40
N THR A 34 -9.12 1.45 -6.33
CA THR A 34 -9.75 2.76 -6.16
C THR A 34 -8.71 3.88 -6.08
N CYS A 35 -7.59 3.65 -5.37
CA CYS A 35 -6.51 4.64 -5.29
C CYS A 35 -5.86 4.91 -6.66
N ARG A 36 -5.75 3.89 -7.52
CA ARG A 36 -5.27 4.05 -8.91
C ARG A 36 -6.23 4.86 -9.77
N ALA A 37 -7.53 4.71 -9.54
CA ALA A 37 -8.58 5.32 -10.35
C ALA A 37 -8.94 6.77 -9.95
N TYR A 38 -8.40 7.32 -8.86
CA TYR A 38 -8.70 8.70 -8.45
C TYR A 38 -8.13 9.70 -9.44
N GLU A 39 -8.96 10.63 -9.91
CA GLU A 39 -8.57 11.71 -10.85
C GLU A 39 -7.71 12.80 -10.19
N ASN A 40 -7.91 13.08 -8.90
CA ASN A 40 -7.11 14.05 -8.17
C ASN A 40 -5.70 13.49 -7.95
N LYS A 41 -4.68 14.16 -8.50
CA LYS A 41 -3.27 13.73 -8.47
C LYS A 41 -2.66 13.64 -7.06
N GLN A 42 -3.21 14.33 -6.09
CA GLN A 42 -2.72 14.24 -4.70
C GLN A 42 -3.36 13.06 -3.94
N ARG A 43 -4.57 12.66 -4.32
CA ARG A 43 -5.31 11.56 -3.70
C ARG A 43 -5.18 10.24 -4.45
N GLY A 44 -4.95 10.33 -5.77
CA GLY A 44 -4.79 9.19 -6.66
C GLY A 44 -3.34 8.98 -7.06
N ASP A 45 -3.02 7.73 -7.36
CA ASP A 45 -1.72 7.31 -7.85
C ASP A 45 -1.93 6.18 -8.86
N PRO A 46 -1.89 6.47 -10.17
CA PRO A 46 -2.18 5.48 -11.21
C PRO A 46 -1.30 4.22 -11.14
N SER A 47 -0.12 4.34 -10.55
CA SER A 47 0.81 3.22 -10.35
C SER A 47 0.85 2.75 -8.90
N GLU A 48 -0.23 2.95 -8.12
CA GLU A 48 -0.29 2.53 -6.72
C GLU A 48 -0.03 1.03 -6.58
N ALA A 49 0.96 0.69 -5.76
CA ALA A 49 1.40 -0.67 -5.53
C ALA A 49 1.80 -1.45 -6.81
N ILE A 50 2.43 -0.75 -7.77
CA ILE A 50 3.04 -1.31 -8.97
C ILE A 50 4.53 -0.99 -8.93
N HIS A 51 5.37 -1.99 -9.19
CA HIS A 51 6.82 -1.86 -9.33
C HIS A 51 7.28 -2.34 -10.69
N THR A 52 8.31 -1.71 -11.25
CA THR A 52 8.97 -2.19 -12.47
C THR A 52 10.37 -2.70 -12.13
N CYS A 53 10.60 -3.99 -12.35
CA CYS A 53 11.95 -4.57 -12.36
C CYS A 53 12.50 -4.52 -13.78
N TYR A 54 13.72 -4.08 -13.97
CA TYR A 54 14.35 -4.02 -15.30
C TYR A 54 15.81 -4.45 -15.26
N TYR A 55 16.35 -4.82 -16.44
CA TYR A 55 17.75 -5.03 -16.70
C TYR A 55 18.12 -4.34 -18.00
N ASP A 56 19.34 -3.84 -18.12
CA ASP A 56 19.85 -3.32 -19.40
C ASP A 56 20.09 -4.47 -20.38
N TYR A 57 20.77 -5.51 -19.89
CA TYR A 57 21.01 -6.75 -20.61
C TYR A 57 20.90 -7.93 -19.66
N LEU A 58 20.31 -9.02 -20.15
CA LEU A 58 20.28 -10.29 -19.47
C LEU A 58 20.77 -11.37 -20.42
N THR A 59 21.97 -11.90 -20.20
CA THR A 59 22.62 -12.84 -21.12
C THR A 59 23.02 -14.10 -20.38
N GLY A 60 22.76 -15.28 -20.99
CA GLY A 60 23.13 -16.57 -20.41
C GLY A 60 22.50 -17.76 -21.12
N GLY A 61 22.33 -18.86 -20.41
CA GLY A 61 21.71 -20.07 -20.89
C GLY A 61 21.12 -20.92 -19.76
N SER A 62 20.55 -22.06 -20.10
CA SER A 62 19.86 -22.94 -19.14
C SER A 62 20.78 -23.52 -18.05
N SER A 63 22.08 -23.55 -18.28
CA SER A 63 23.08 -23.99 -17.29
C SER A 63 23.56 -22.88 -16.33
N ASP A 64 23.14 -21.63 -16.56
CA ASP A 64 23.49 -20.49 -15.73
C ASP A 64 22.33 -20.21 -14.75
N ALA A 65 22.52 -20.57 -13.49
CA ALA A 65 21.49 -20.44 -12.46
C ALA A 65 21.07 -18.99 -12.20
N ASP A 66 22.00 -18.03 -12.27
CA ASP A 66 21.72 -16.61 -12.04
C ASP A 66 20.91 -16.05 -13.21
N PHE A 67 21.26 -16.40 -14.44
CA PHE A 67 20.47 -16.05 -15.62
C PHE A 67 19.05 -16.62 -15.56
N VAL A 68 18.91 -17.93 -15.26
CA VAL A 68 17.60 -18.59 -15.14
C VAL A 68 16.76 -17.95 -14.04
N SER A 69 17.35 -17.61 -12.89
CA SER A 69 16.67 -16.93 -11.80
C SER A 69 16.22 -15.53 -12.21
N ALA A 70 17.07 -14.76 -12.87
CA ALA A 70 16.74 -13.42 -13.37
C ALA A 70 15.64 -13.46 -14.44
N ALA A 71 15.74 -14.37 -15.40
CA ALA A 71 14.72 -14.59 -16.44
C ALA A 71 13.36 -14.97 -15.80
N SER A 72 13.38 -15.85 -14.81
CA SER A 72 12.16 -16.24 -14.09
C SER A 72 11.49 -15.05 -13.39
N ARG A 73 12.26 -14.12 -12.82
CA ARG A 73 11.72 -12.86 -12.25
C ARG A 73 11.07 -11.96 -13.30
N MET A 74 11.50 -12.07 -14.57
CA MET A 74 10.90 -11.38 -15.71
C MET A 74 9.69 -12.14 -16.31
N GLY A 75 9.26 -13.24 -15.67
CA GLY A 75 8.21 -14.09 -16.21
C GLY A 75 8.65 -14.96 -17.40
N ILE A 76 9.96 -15.06 -17.68
CA ILE A 76 10.53 -15.83 -18.78
C ILE A 76 10.97 -17.19 -18.27
N LYS A 77 10.44 -18.25 -18.87
CA LYS A 77 10.86 -19.61 -18.60
C LYS A 77 11.97 -20.01 -19.58
N ILE A 78 13.09 -20.48 -19.08
CA ILE A 78 14.21 -20.99 -19.86
C ILE A 78 14.18 -22.52 -19.82
N ASP A 79 13.98 -23.16 -20.97
CA ASP A 79 13.99 -24.61 -21.09
C ASP A 79 15.43 -25.15 -21.23
N ASP A 80 15.60 -26.43 -20.88
CA ASP A 80 16.90 -27.09 -20.99
C ASP A 80 17.44 -27.06 -22.43
N GLY A 81 18.75 -26.90 -22.57
CA GLY A 81 19.42 -26.82 -23.86
C GLY A 81 19.44 -25.46 -24.52
N CYS A 82 18.83 -24.44 -23.90
CA CYS A 82 18.95 -23.06 -24.38
C CYS A 82 20.34 -22.50 -24.06
N HIS A 83 21.02 -21.93 -25.06
CA HIS A 83 22.36 -21.34 -24.91
C HIS A 83 22.45 -19.99 -25.63
N ASN A 84 23.35 -19.13 -25.16
CA ASN A 84 23.63 -17.84 -25.79
C ASN A 84 22.40 -16.95 -26.00
N LEU A 85 21.46 -16.96 -25.04
CA LEU A 85 20.33 -16.07 -25.06
C LEU A 85 20.75 -14.68 -24.59
N THR A 86 20.19 -13.66 -25.24
CA THR A 86 20.32 -12.27 -24.80
C THR A 86 18.97 -11.60 -24.87
N PHE A 87 18.57 -11.00 -23.78
CA PHE A 87 17.41 -10.10 -23.69
C PHE A 87 17.94 -8.67 -23.50
N GLU A 88 17.53 -7.78 -24.38
CA GLU A 88 17.88 -6.36 -24.33
C GLU A 88 16.75 -5.58 -23.66
N ASN A 89 17.08 -4.80 -22.64
CA ASN A 89 16.15 -3.98 -21.86
C ASN A 89 14.88 -4.74 -21.40
N PRO A 90 14.99 -5.97 -20.90
CA PRO A 90 13.81 -6.67 -20.40
C PRO A 90 13.29 -5.97 -19.16
N SER A 91 11.97 -5.81 -19.07
CA SER A 91 11.30 -5.24 -17.91
C SER A 91 10.05 -6.04 -17.55
N HIS A 92 9.70 -6.03 -16.28
CA HIS A 92 8.52 -6.72 -15.78
C HIS A 92 7.85 -5.90 -14.69
N GLU A 93 6.54 -5.69 -14.82
CA GLU A 93 5.74 -5.05 -13.79
C GLU A 93 5.25 -6.10 -12.77
N VAL A 94 5.50 -5.81 -11.51
CA VAL A 94 4.96 -6.55 -10.37
C VAL A 94 3.84 -5.75 -9.76
N ILE A 95 2.64 -6.26 -9.81
CA ILE A 95 1.44 -5.61 -9.29
C ILE A 95 0.98 -6.34 -8.05
N LEU A 96 0.80 -5.61 -6.94
CA LEU A 96 0.12 -6.16 -5.78
C LEU A 96 -1.36 -6.39 -6.14
N PRO A 97 -1.92 -7.58 -5.90
CA PRO A 97 -3.36 -7.80 -6.01
C PRO A 97 -4.16 -6.73 -5.25
N ASP A 98 -5.41 -6.51 -5.64
CA ASP A 98 -6.20 -5.50 -4.95
C ASP A 98 -6.33 -5.84 -3.46
N ALA A 99 -6.37 -4.81 -2.64
CA ALA A 99 -6.35 -4.93 -1.19
C ALA A 99 -7.07 -3.75 -0.56
N PHE A 100 -7.66 -3.94 0.61
CA PHE A 100 -8.19 -2.84 1.40
C PHE A 100 -7.06 -1.96 1.92
N VAL A 101 -7.27 -0.66 1.86
CA VAL A 101 -6.31 0.32 2.32
C VAL A 101 -6.99 1.44 3.11
N LEU A 102 -6.33 1.86 4.19
CA LEU A 102 -6.63 3.08 4.92
C LEU A 102 -5.35 3.91 5.01
N CYS A 103 -5.36 5.05 4.32
CA CYS A 103 -4.27 6.01 4.31
C CYS A 103 -4.48 7.05 5.42
N THR A 104 -3.45 7.26 6.21
CA THR A 104 -3.37 8.26 7.29
C THR A 104 -2.04 8.99 7.16
N THR A 105 -1.75 9.95 8.01
CA THR A 105 -0.44 10.62 8.06
C THR A 105 0.22 10.45 9.44
N ASN A 106 1.54 10.44 9.47
CA ASN A 106 2.31 10.39 10.73
C ASN A 106 2.34 11.73 11.46
N GLU A 107 2.00 12.83 10.79
CA GLU A 107 2.14 14.19 11.30
C GLU A 107 0.82 14.93 11.18
N PHE A 108 0.49 15.74 12.20
CA PHE A 108 -0.63 16.65 12.14
C PHE A 108 -0.21 17.94 11.41
N ILE A 109 -0.43 18.00 10.11
CA ILE A 109 -0.01 19.10 9.21
C ILE A 109 -1.19 19.64 8.40
N PRO A 110 -2.21 20.25 9.05
CA PRO A 110 -3.40 20.73 8.34
C PRO A 110 -3.08 21.75 7.24
N ALA A 111 -2.06 22.58 7.42
CA ALA A 111 -1.67 23.57 6.42
C ALA A 111 -1.24 22.97 5.07
N GLU A 112 -0.77 21.72 5.07
CA GLU A 112 -0.32 21.02 3.86
C GLU A 112 -1.37 20.06 3.31
N LEU A 113 -2.29 19.57 4.15
CA LEU A 113 -3.19 18.48 3.80
C LEU A 113 -4.66 18.89 3.65
N SER A 114 -5.11 20.00 4.28
CA SER A 114 -6.55 20.33 4.28
C SER A 114 -7.09 20.63 2.89
N GLU A 115 -6.32 21.24 2.00
CA GLU A 115 -6.77 21.55 0.63
C GLU A 115 -7.19 20.30 -0.14
N ASP A 116 -6.41 19.23 -0.02
CA ASP A 116 -6.64 17.99 -0.76
C ASP A 116 -7.50 16.98 0.01
N PHE A 117 -7.32 16.88 1.33
CA PHE A 117 -7.89 15.83 2.16
C PHE A 117 -9.02 16.31 3.10
N GLY A 118 -9.17 17.62 3.29
CA GLY A 118 -10.22 18.27 4.08
C GLY A 118 -9.78 18.71 5.46
N ASP A 119 -10.63 19.51 6.11
CA ASP A 119 -10.33 20.22 7.36
C ASP A 119 -10.62 19.43 8.64
N TYR A 120 -11.38 18.35 8.51
CA TYR A 120 -11.79 17.53 9.65
C TYR A 120 -10.78 16.44 9.91
N CYS A 121 -10.18 16.39 11.08
CA CYS A 121 -9.13 15.45 11.40
C CYS A 121 -9.44 14.60 12.65
N VAL A 122 -9.16 13.32 12.53
CA VAL A 122 -9.22 12.34 13.62
C VAL A 122 -7.83 11.82 13.92
N GLU A 123 -7.43 11.92 15.18
CA GLU A 123 -6.26 11.26 15.74
C GLU A 123 -6.59 9.81 16.09
N ILE A 124 -5.75 8.88 15.62
CA ILE A 124 -5.72 7.48 16.03
C ILE A 124 -4.54 7.32 16.98
N SER A 125 -4.81 7.27 18.27
CA SER A 125 -3.80 7.35 19.32
C SER A 125 -2.84 6.17 19.38
N ASN A 126 -3.30 4.98 19.01
CA ASN A 126 -2.51 3.74 18.99
C ASN A 126 -2.73 2.97 17.68
N PRO A 127 -1.90 3.21 16.64
CA PRO A 127 -2.03 2.55 15.35
C PRO A 127 -1.93 1.02 15.42
N ASN A 128 -1.12 0.46 16.32
CA ASN A 128 -0.97 -0.98 16.45
C ASN A 128 -2.26 -1.64 16.95
N GLU A 129 -2.86 -1.07 17.98
CA GLU A 129 -4.11 -1.59 18.54
C GLU A 129 -5.28 -1.36 17.58
N PHE A 130 -5.32 -0.20 16.91
CA PHE A 130 -6.29 0.08 15.85
C PHE A 130 -6.21 -0.97 14.74
N PHE A 131 -5.01 -1.22 14.21
CA PHE A 131 -4.79 -2.24 13.17
C PHE A 131 -5.27 -3.61 13.60
N LYS A 132 -4.93 -4.04 14.82
CA LYS A 132 -5.33 -5.33 15.37
C LYS A 132 -6.87 -5.47 15.43
N ARG A 133 -7.56 -4.47 15.97
CA ARG A 133 -9.03 -4.49 16.13
C ARG A 133 -9.73 -4.47 14.78
N VAL A 134 -9.31 -3.61 13.85
CA VAL A 134 -9.84 -3.57 12.49
C VAL A 134 -9.57 -4.88 11.76
N SER A 135 -8.39 -5.47 11.94
CA SER A 135 -8.05 -6.77 11.34
C SER A 135 -8.96 -7.90 11.83
N LEU A 136 -9.27 -7.94 13.13
CA LEU A 136 -10.20 -8.93 13.69
C LEU A 136 -11.61 -8.73 13.13
N ALA A 137 -12.12 -7.50 13.16
CA ALA A 137 -13.45 -7.19 12.62
C ALA A 137 -13.56 -7.52 11.13
N LEU A 138 -12.51 -7.25 10.34
CA LEU A 138 -12.49 -7.57 8.91
C LEU A 138 -12.39 -9.08 8.67
N HIS A 139 -11.63 -9.80 9.50
CA HIS A 139 -11.55 -11.25 9.45
C HIS A 139 -12.89 -11.92 9.72
N ASP A 140 -13.63 -11.44 10.73
CA ASP A 140 -14.95 -11.97 11.10
C ASP A 140 -16.01 -11.69 10.03
N ASP A 141 -15.86 -10.57 9.30
CA ASP A 141 -16.83 -10.15 8.28
C ASP A 141 -16.62 -10.85 6.92
N ILE A 142 -15.38 -10.94 6.42
CA ILE A 142 -15.08 -11.46 5.08
C ILE A 142 -13.92 -12.46 5.00
N GLY A 143 -13.26 -12.74 6.11
CA GLY A 143 -12.00 -13.48 6.11
C GLY A 143 -10.82 -12.63 5.62
N MET A 144 -9.69 -12.78 6.28
CA MET A 144 -8.47 -12.04 5.94
C MET A 144 -7.29 -13.00 5.83
N GLN A 145 -6.51 -12.88 4.76
CA GLN A 145 -5.31 -13.68 4.55
C GLN A 145 -4.12 -13.10 5.33
N ARG A 146 -3.88 -11.80 5.16
CA ARG A 146 -2.76 -11.09 5.79
C ARG A 146 -3.02 -9.59 5.81
N GLY A 147 -2.31 -8.91 6.69
CA GLY A 147 -2.31 -7.46 6.75
C GLY A 147 -0.95 -6.91 7.14
N ALA A 148 -0.74 -5.64 6.85
CA ALA A 148 0.47 -4.92 7.22
C ALA A 148 0.12 -3.46 7.50
N MET A 149 0.95 -2.79 8.29
CA MET A 149 0.87 -1.35 8.50
C MET A 149 2.27 -0.75 8.64
N GLY A 150 2.41 0.50 8.33
CA GLY A 150 3.68 1.22 8.47
C GLY A 150 3.73 2.53 7.70
N PRO A 151 4.80 3.29 7.88
CA PRO A 151 5.05 4.48 7.08
C PRO A 151 5.35 4.10 5.64
N VAL A 152 4.84 4.90 4.71
CA VAL A 152 5.21 4.83 3.30
C VAL A 152 6.63 5.36 3.13
N GLN A 153 7.40 4.70 2.28
CA GLN A 153 8.70 5.15 1.83
C GLN A 153 8.59 5.85 0.49
N TYR A 154 9.24 6.99 0.39
CA TYR A 154 9.24 7.79 -0.82
C TYR A 154 10.52 7.53 -1.60
N MET A 155 10.39 6.82 -2.73
CA MET A 155 11.49 6.42 -3.59
C MET A 155 10.98 5.98 -4.97
N SER A 156 11.88 5.73 -5.92
CA SER A 156 11.50 5.14 -7.20
C SER A 156 10.86 3.76 -7.00
N ARG A 157 9.88 3.47 -7.85
CA ARG A 157 9.27 2.14 -7.99
C ARG A 157 9.97 1.29 -9.05
N ASP A 158 10.82 1.93 -9.85
CA ASP A 158 11.65 1.25 -10.84
C ASP A 158 12.96 0.87 -10.18
N TYR A 159 13.35 -0.39 -10.27
CA TYR A 159 14.61 -0.90 -9.72
C TYR A 159 15.28 -1.85 -10.70
N HIS A 160 16.61 -1.81 -10.74
CA HIS A 160 17.39 -2.75 -11.52
C HIS A 160 17.35 -4.13 -10.86
N GLY A 161 17.25 -5.19 -11.63
CA GLY A 161 17.06 -6.54 -11.11
C GLY A 161 18.25 -7.12 -10.33
N THR A 162 19.40 -6.44 -10.33
CA THR A 162 20.55 -6.74 -9.46
C THR A 162 20.50 -6.03 -8.11
N ASP A 163 19.61 -5.03 -7.96
CA ASP A 163 19.48 -4.31 -6.71
C ASP A 163 18.70 -5.13 -5.68
N GLU A 164 18.80 -4.76 -4.41
CA GLU A 164 17.93 -5.32 -3.39
C GLU A 164 16.47 -4.98 -3.72
N THR A 165 15.61 -5.99 -3.63
CA THR A 165 14.17 -5.78 -3.84
C THR A 165 13.68 -4.72 -2.87
N PRO A 166 13.05 -3.64 -3.34
CA PRO A 166 12.47 -2.63 -2.47
C PRO A 166 11.51 -3.23 -1.46
N ARG A 167 11.26 -2.51 -0.38
CA ARG A 167 10.28 -2.90 0.65
C ARG A 167 8.92 -3.24 0.04
N PRO A 168 8.00 -3.86 0.83
CA PRO A 168 6.71 -4.29 0.29
C PRO A 168 6.05 -3.22 -0.56
N ILE A 169 5.75 -3.58 -1.79
CA ILE A 169 5.26 -2.76 -2.89
C ILE A 169 4.08 -1.83 -2.48
N GLY A 170 3.22 -2.27 -1.56
CA GLY A 170 2.11 -1.47 -1.05
C GLY A 170 2.51 -0.31 -0.09
N PHE A 171 3.82 -0.13 0.18
CA PHE A 171 4.34 0.90 1.10
C PHE A 171 5.41 1.79 0.44
N ILE A 172 5.38 1.91 -0.89
CA ILE A 172 6.28 2.77 -1.64
C ILE A 172 5.47 3.73 -2.51
N LYS A 173 5.84 5.00 -2.47
CA LYS A 173 5.33 6.06 -3.36
C LYS A 173 6.48 6.85 -3.97
N PRO A 174 6.28 7.47 -5.14
CA PRO A 174 7.23 8.44 -5.68
C PRO A 174 7.48 9.61 -4.73
N GLU A 175 8.66 10.20 -4.79
CA GLU A 175 9.08 11.33 -3.94
C GLU A 175 8.12 12.54 -4.01
N SER A 176 7.44 12.72 -5.15
CA SER A 176 6.43 13.78 -5.33
C SER A 176 5.26 13.74 -4.33
N TYR A 177 5.06 12.60 -3.67
CA TYR A 177 4.03 12.44 -2.63
C TYR A 177 4.56 12.60 -1.20
N SER A 178 5.83 12.94 -1.02
CA SER A 178 6.49 12.95 0.30
C SER A 178 5.89 13.93 1.31
N ALA A 179 5.23 15.00 0.85
CA ALA A 179 4.49 15.93 1.69
C ALA A 179 3.34 15.26 2.47
N GLN A 180 2.79 14.14 1.97
CA GLN A 180 1.70 13.41 2.65
C GLN A 180 2.13 12.77 3.96
N LYS A 181 3.42 12.50 4.19
CA LYS A 181 3.94 11.80 5.37
C LYS A 181 3.10 10.57 5.73
N GLU A 182 2.71 9.82 4.69
CA GLU A 182 1.68 8.80 4.77
C GLU A 182 2.09 7.66 5.72
N PHE A 183 1.13 7.25 6.55
CA PHE A 183 1.13 5.98 7.27
C PHE A 183 -0.04 5.15 6.78
N ARG A 184 0.21 3.93 6.38
CA ARG A 184 -0.74 3.08 5.69
C ARG A 184 -1.09 1.86 6.52
N PHE A 185 -2.37 1.50 6.48
CA PHE A 185 -2.89 0.20 6.89
C PHE A 185 -3.37 -0.52 5.62
N LEU A 186 -2.98 -1.77 5.45
CA LEU A 186 -3.29 -2.57 4.26
C LEU A 186 -3.73 -3.97 4.69
N TRP A 187 -4.82 -4.47 4.07
CA TRP A 187 -5.36 -5.79 4.34
C TRP A 187 -5.68 -6.52 3.05
N ILE A 188 -5.15 -7.73 2.90
CA ILE A 188 -5.41 -8.63 1.78
C ILE A 188 -6.44 -9.65 2.27
N PRO A 189 -7.67 -9.66 1.70
CA PRO A 189 -8.70 -10.62 2.06
C PRO A 189 -8.34 -12.03 1.54
N GLN A 190 -9.07 -13.04 2.03
CA GLN A 190 -8.91 -14.42 1.55
C GLN A 190 -9.43 -14.58 0.10
N ASP A 191 -10.54 -13.94 -0.22
CA ASP A 191 -11.04 -13.86 -1.59
C ASP A 191 -10.62 -12.53 -2.20
N GLU A 192 -9.68 -12.59 -3.14
CA GLU A 192 -9.15 -11.42 -3.86
C GLU A 192 -10.04 -10.97 -5.02
N ASN A 193 -11.14 -11.70 -5.30
CA ASN A 193 -12.06 -11.36 -6.38
C ASN A 193 -13.12 -10.36 -5.92
N ASN A 194 -13.35 -9.32 -6.73
CA ASN A 194 -14.41 -8.31 -6.50
C ASN A 194 -14.29 -7.52 -5.19
N ILE A 195 -13.08 -7.20 -4.76
CA ILE A 195 -12.87 -6.28 -3.65
C ILE A 195 -13.40 -4.90 -4.05
N LYS A 196 -14.21 -4.29 -3.17
CA LYS A 196 -14.77 -2.94 -3.38
C LYS A 196 -14.64 -2.13 -2.10
N PRO A 197 -14.48 -0.80 -2.19
CA PRO A 197 -14.52 0.06 -1.02
C PRO A 197 -15.75 -0.23 -0.17
N ARG A 198 -15.56 -0.27 1.16
CA ARG A 198 -16.64 -0.63 2.08
C ARG A 198 -16.51 0.03 3.44
N GLY A 199 -17.65 0.21 4.10
CA GLY A 199 -17.71 0.53 5.52
C GLY A 199 -17.58 -0.74 6.37
N LEU A 200 -16.80 -0.67 7.44
CA LEU A 200 -16.66 -1.71 8.44
C LEU A 200 -17.07 -1.15 9.81
N ARG A 201 -17.89 -1.88 10.54
CA ARG A 201 -18.22 -1.53 11.92
C ARG A 201 -17.25 -2.23 12.89
N CYS A 202 -16.53 -1.44 13.66
CA CYS A 202 -15.59 -1.89 14.66
C CYS A 202 -15.71 -0.99 15.89
N GLN A 203 -16.64 -1.33 16.79
CA GLN A 203 -16.96 -0.49 17.95
C GLN A 203 -15.77 -0.32 18.90
N GLU A 204 -14.87 -1.27 18.92
CA GLU A 204 -13.71 -1.34 19.80
C GLU A 204 -12.67 -0.26 19.52
N ILE A 205 -12.71 0.39 18.35
CA ILE A 205 -11.75 1.47 18.04
C ILE A 205 -12.17 2.85 18.56
N THR A 206 -13.37 3.01 19.08
CA THR A 206 -13.90 4.32 19.52
C THR A 206 -13.01 5.01 20.54
N GLU A 207 -12.42 4.27 21.46
CA GLU A 207 -11.51 4.80 22.47
C GLU A 207 -10.12 5.18 21.92
N LEU A 208 -9.79 4.72 20.71
CA LEU A 208 -8.54 5.02 20.04
C LEU A 208 -8.63 6.22 19.09
N CYS A 209 -9.86 6.63 18.76
CA CYS A 209 -10.13 7.66 17.75
C CYS A 209 -10.68 8.92 18.44
N LYS A 210 -9.99 10.04 18.26
CA LYS A 210 -10.39 11.33 18.82
C LYS A 210 -10.41 12.38 17.72
N ARG A 211 -11.52 13.09 17.59
CA ARG A 211 -11.60 14.26 16.72
C ARG A 211 -10.76 15.41 17.31
N ILE A 212 -9.96 16.06 16.45
CA ILE A 212 -9.07 17.16 16.83
C ILE A 212 -9.35 18.45 16.05
N THR A 213 -10.00 18.36 14.88
CA THR A 213 -10.56 19.52 14.15
C THR A 213 -11.95 19.20 13.63
#